data_026a46d63ed625cb69d0f8c3bdbc7c1b
#
_entry.id   026a46d63ed625cb69d0f8c3bdbc7c1b
#
_cell.length_a   1.000
_cell.length_b   1.000
_cell.length_c   1.000
_cell.angle_alpha   90.00
_cell.angle_beta   90.00
_cell.angle_gamma   90.00
#
_symmetry.space_group_name_H-M   'P 1'
#
loop_
_entity.id
_entity.type
_entity.pdbx_description
1 polymer ?
#
loop_
_entity_poly.entity_id
_entity_poly.type
_entity_poly.pdbx_seq_one_letter_code
_entity_poly.pdbx_strand_id
1 'polypeptide(L)'
;MNLEEIRRRRLAARDANRALIAAARAANRDLTDEERAQFDARMAEIETLNADEARAVAFEEDERRSGQPQRDPTRPDPAAPPSGEAQRFGSFGEQLRAVAVAAVSEGRQVDRRLIEERAPSGASEGVPSDGGFLVQTDFATELLRRSYATGQVISRARRIPISTASNSLKINGINETSRANGSRWGGVQSYWSAEADTATASRPKFRQIELNLNKLLGFFYATDELLADAAALEEIGMMAFSDEFGFKLDDAAVRGPGAGTPLGILNSPCLVTVSKESGQAAATIVYENLVKMWARCWGPSRQNAVWFINQDIEPQLFTMGLIVGTGGAPVYLPPGGLSASPYGTLFGRPVVPIEQCSTLGTVGDIILADMSQYVAAEKGGMQTAASIHVRFLYDESCFRFTLRVDGQPMWNTALTPANGSNTLSPFVALATRS
;
A
#
# COMPACT_ATOMS: atom_id res chain seq x y z
N MET A 1 52.21 -13.36 -26.01
CA MET A 1 51.47 -12.66 -27.11
C MET A 1 50.43 -11.81 -26.46
N ASN A 2 50.29 -10.54 -26.83
CA ASN A 2 49.35 -9.61 -26.19
C ASN A 2 47.92 -9.94 -26.61
N LEU A 3 46.98 -9.98 -25.67
CA LEU A 3 45.57 -10.31 -25.92
C LEU A 3 44.91 -9.44 -26.99
N GLU A 4 45.30 -8.15 -27.05
CA GLU A 4 44.82 -7.22 -28.07
C GLU A 4 45.31 -7.56 -29.47
N GLU A 5 46.54 -8.09 -29.57
CA GLU A 5 47.12 -8.49 -30.86
C GLU A 5 46.44 -9.77 -31.41
N ILE A 6 46.11 -10.72 -30.53
CA ILE A 6 45.35 -11.92 -30.91
C ILE A 6 43.97 -11.53 -31.45
N ARG A 7 43.28 -10.63 -30.75
CA ARG A 7 41.95 -10.13 -31.15
C ARG A 7 42.02 -9.40 -32.50
N ARG A 8 43.00 -8.57 -32.68
CA ARG A 8 43.19 -7.82 -33.93
C ARG A 8 43.44 -8.76 -35.13
N ARG A 9 44.32 -9.77 -35.00
CA ARG A 9 44.60 -10.77 -36.04
C ARG A 9 43.35 -11.59 -36.39
N ARG A 10 42.58 -12.02 -35.38
CA ARG A 10 41.32 -12.74 -35.58
C ARG A 10 40.30 -11.91 -36.36
N LEU A 11 40.19 -10.62 -36.05
CA LEU A 11 39.25 -9.73 -36.73
C LEU A 11 39.68 -9.55 -38.22
N ALA A 12 40.96 -9.35 -38.48
CA ALA A 12 41.49 -9.24 -39.84
C ALA A 12 41.26 -10.52 -40.67
N ALA A 13 41.45 -11.70 -40.10
CA ALA A 13 41.18 -12.97 -40.78
C ALA A 13 39.66 -13.16 -41.07
N ARG A 14 38.77 -12.76 -40.19
CA ARG A 14 37.31 -12.77 -40.42
C ARG A 14 36.88 -11.79 -41.51
N ASP A 15 37.46 -10.58 -41.53
CA ASP A 15 37.12 -9.57 -42.52
C ASP A 15 37.63 -9.98 -43.92
N ALA A 16 38.82 -10.60 -44.00
CA ALA A 16 39.32 -11.16 -45.23
C ALA A 16 38.45 -12.29 -45.80
N ASN A 17 37.91 -13.19 -44.93
CA ASN A 17 36.97 -14.22 -45.35
C ASN A 17 35.63 -13.63 -45.79
N ARG A 18 35.13 -12.57 -45.13
CA ARG A 18 33.94 -11.85 -45.55
C ARG A 18 34.13 -11.21 -46.94
N ALA A 19 35.28 -10.61 -47.19
CA ALA A 19 35.60 -9.98 -48.49
C ALA A 19 35.61 -11.02 -49.64
N LEU A 20 36.18 -12.22 -49.42
CA LEU A 20 36.12 -13.30 -50.37
C LEU A 20 34.69 -13.75 -50.71
N ILE A 21 33.88 -13.97 -49.69
CA ILE A 21 32.47 -14.35 -49.89
C ILE A 21 31.71 -13.21 -50.63
N ALA A 22 31.95 -11.96 -50.26
CA ALA A 22 31.29 -10.83 -50.90
C ALA A 22 31.69 -10.69 -52.39
N ALA A 23 32.98 -10.91 -52.71
CA ALA A 23 33.47 -10.88 -54.10
C ALA A 23 32.86 -12.02 -54.94
N ALA A 24 32.79 -13.23 -54.41
CA ALA A 24 32.18 -14.35 -55.12
C ALA A 24 30.65 -14.13 -55.34
N ARG A 25 29.95 -13.58 -54.36
CA ARG A 25 28.54 -13.20 -54.49
C ARG A 25 28.31 -12.09 -55.52
N ALA A 26 29.15 -11.06 -55.50
CA ALA A 26 29.06 -9.97 -56.49
C ALA A 26 29.30 -10.44 -57.92
N ALA A 27 30.14 -11.47 -58.10
CA ALA A 27 30.42 -12.09 -59.40
C ALA A 27 29.38 -13.20 -59.76
N ASN A 28 28.37 -13.43 -58.89
CA ASN A 28 27.34 -14.46 -59.05
C ASN A 28 27.90 -15.87 -59.39
N ARG A 29 29.03 -16.23 -58.74
CA ARG A 29 29.76 -17.50 -58.87
C ARG A 29 30.11 -18.10 -57.53
N ASP A 30 30.37 -19.42 -57.51
CA ASP A 30 30.95 -20.07 -56.35
C ASP A 30 32.43 -19.71 -56.18
N LEU A 31 32.98 -19.96 -55.00
CA LEU A 31 34.39 -19.81 -54.68
C LEU A 31 35.21 -20.75 -55.57
N THR A 32 36.28 -20.24 -56.16
CA THR A 32 37.26 -21.08 -56.86
C THR A 32 38.00 -21.98 -55.86
N ASP A 33 38.64 -23.05 -56.34
CA ASP A 33 39.40 -23.98 -55.49
C ASP A 33 40.50 -23.30 -54.70
N GLU A 34 41.17 -22.26 -55.31
CA GLU A 34 42.18 -21.47 -54.66
C GLU A 34 41.57 -20.56 -53.56
N GLU A 35 40.43 -19.94 -53.83
CA GLU A 35 39.72 -19.08 -52.86
C GLU A 35 39.16 -19.92 -51.69
N ARG A 36 38.71 -21.14 -51.96
CA ARG A 36 38.27 -22.10 -50.96
C ARG A 36 39.43 -22.56 -50.07
N ALA A 37 40.58 -22.86 -50.64
CA ALA A 37 41.77 -23.21 -49.86
C ALA A 37 42.24 -22.05 -48.98
N GLN A 38 42.16 -20.79 -49.46
CA GLN A 38 42.46 -19.60 -48.64
C GLN A 38 41.44 -19.38 -47.52
N PHE A 39 40.16 -19.64 -47.78
CA PHE A 39 39.11 -19.54 -46.78
C PHE A 39 39.31 -20.58 -45.66
N ASP A 40 39.59 -21.82 -46.02
CA ASP A 40 39.80 -22.91 -45.05
C ASP A 40 41.06 -22.68 -44.22
N ALA A 41 42.16 -22.21 -44.84
CA ALA A 41 43.41 -21.86 -44.13
C ALA A 41 43.19 -20.75 -43.09
N ARG A 42 42.40 -19.71 -43.43
CA ARG A 42 42.05 -18.65 -42.48
C ARG A 42 41.08 -19.10 -41.42
N MET A 43 40.17 -20.05 -41.70
CA MET A 43 39.32 -20.64 -40.69
C MET A 43 40.14 -21.43 -39.65
N ALA A 44 41.14 -22.20 -40.09
CA ALA A 44 42.05 -22.87 -39.17
C ALA A 44 42.91 -21.87 -38.35
N GLU A 45 43.30 -20.76 -38.94
CA GLU A 45 43.99 -19.67 -38.21
C GLU A 45 43.07 -19.04 -37.15
N ILE A 46 41.79 -18.82 -37.46
CA ILE A 46 40.80 -18.30 -36.48
C ILE A 46 40.59 -19.28 -35.31
N GLU A 47 40.58 -20.57 -35.57
CA GLU A 47 40.48 -21.57 -34.52
C GLU A 47 41.67 -21.60 -33.57
N THR A 48 42.90 -21.49 -34.15
CA THR A 48 44.12 -21.43 -33.33
C THR A 48 44.16 -20.12 -32.51
N LEU A 49 43.79 -18.99 -33.10
CA LEU A 49 43.70 -17.71 -32.37
C LEU A 49 42.64 -17.70 -31.27
N ASN A 50 41.52 -18.41 -31.44
CA ASN A 50 40.50 -18.57 -30.38
C ASN A 50 41.04 -19.41 -29.20
N ALA A 51 41.82 -20.48 -29.50
CA ALA A 51 42.46 -21.30 -28.47
C ALA A 51 43.54 -20.50 -27.71
N ASP A 52 44.29 -19.69 -28.39
CA ASP A 52 45.35 -18.83 -27.82
C ASP A 52 44.74 -17.69 -26.97
N GLU A 53 43.60 -17.12 -27.40
CA GLU A 53 42.86 -16.15 -26.59
C GLU A 53 42.36 -16.77 -25.30
N ALA A 54 41.78 -17.97 -25.36
CA ALA A 54 41.32 -18.69 -24.18
C ALA A 54 42.46 -18.99 -23.20
N ARG A 55 43.64 -19.38 -23.70
CA ARG A 55 44.80 -19.61 -22.83
C ARG A 55 45.33 -18.31 -22.21
N ALA A 56 45.37 -17.22 -22.98
CA ALA A 56 45.83 -15.93 -22.47
C ALA A 56 44.89 -15.39 -21.36
N VAL A 57 43.56 -15.51 -21.55
CA VAL A 57 42.60 -15.10 -20.54
C VAL A 57 42.72 -15.98 -19.28
N ALA A 58 42.87 -17.30 -19.43
CA ALA A 58 43.06 -18.21 -18.28
C ALA A 58 44.35 -17.90 -17.50
N PHE A 59 45.42 -17.51 -18.21
CA PHE A 59 46.70 -17.11 -17.59
C PHE A 59 46.57 -15.77 -16.85
N GLU A 60 45.89 -14.76 -17.40
CA GLU A 60 45.63 -13.50 -16.72
C GLU A 60 44.74 -13.68 -15.50
N GLU A 61 43.77 -14.60 -15.51
CA GLU A 61 42.95 -14.94 -14.36
C GLU A 61 43.75 -15.66 -13.27
N ASP A 62 44.68 -16.56 -13.65
CA ASP A 62 45.53 -17.27 -12.69
C ASP A 62 46.56 -16.32 -12.07
N GLU A 63 47.11 -15.41 -12.83
CA GLU A 63 48.01 -14.36 -12.35
C GLU A 63 47.30 -13.39 -11.38
N ARG A 64 46.05 -13.06 -11.68
CA ARG A 64 45.21 -12.28 -10.77
C ARG A 64 44.87 -13.03 -9.48
N ARG A 65 44.70 -14.33 -9.52
CA ARG A 65 44.48 -15.18 -8.32
C ARG A 65 45.76 -15.34 -7.51
N SER A 66 46.90 -15.54 -8.15
CA SER A 66 48.19 -15.72 -7.46
C SER A 66 48.77 -14.43 -6.87
N GLY A 67 48.38 -13.27 -7.41
CA GLY A 67 48.75 -11.95 -6.89
C GLY A 67 47.91 -11.50 -5.67
N GLN A 68 46.89 -12.26 -5.28
CA GLN A 68 46.12 -11.94 -4.06
C GLN A 68 46.82 -12.51 -2.82
N PRO A 69 46.95 -11.72 -1.71
CA PRO A 69 47.53 -12.22 -0.48
C PRO A 69 46.72 -13.41 0.06
N GLN A 70 47.42 -14.47 0.45
CA GLN A 70 46.86 -15.71 0.97
C GLN A 70 45.98 -15.40 2.19
N ARG A 71 44.68 -15.67 2.13
CA ARG A 71 43.71 -15.38 3.18
C ARG A 71 43.93 -16.32 4.36
N ASP A 72 44.06 -15.76 5.53
CA ASP A 72 43.98 -16.49 6.80
C ASP A 72 42.50 -16.83 7.06
N PRO A 73 42.11 -18.12 7.11
CA PRO A 73 40.69 -18.51 7.27
C PRO A 73 40.07 -18.12 8.61
N THR A 74 40.86 -17.58 9.55
CA THR A 74 40.41 -17.22 10.90
C THR A 74 40.20 -15.71 11.10
N ARG A 75 40.46 -14.86 10.08
CA ARG A 75 40.32 -13.42 10.21
C ARG A 75 39.19 -12.90 9.27
N PRO A 76 38.14 -12.21 9.79
CA PRO A 76 37.12 -11.60 8.95
C PRO A 76 37.77 -10.56 8.01
N ASP A 77 37.55 -10.69 6.72
CA ASP A 77 38.08 -9.81 5.69
C ASP A 77 37.25 -8.52 5.57
N PRO A 78 37.80 -7.34 5.85
CA PRO A 78 37.07 -6.08 5.70
C PRO A 78 36.81 -5.65 4.24
N ALA A 79 37.29 -6.39 3.24
CA ALA A 79 37.25 -6.00 1.84
C ALA A 79 36.66 -7.04 0.86
N ALA A 80 35.90 -8.04 1.33
CA ALA A 80 35.22 -8.96 0.44
C ALA A 80 34.09 -8.23 -0.30
N PRO A 81 34.06 -8.24 -1.66
CA PRO A 81 32.88 -7.75 -2.37
C PRO A 81 31.67 -8.64 -2.01
N PRO A 82 30.46 -8.09 -1.88
CA PRO A 82 29.27 -8.88 -1.53
C PRO A 82 29.04 -9.91 -2.60
N SER A 83 29.18 -11.19 -2.24
CA SER A 83 28.54 -12.27 -3.01
C SER A 83 27.04 -12.03 -2.93
N GLY A 84 26.45 -11.65 -4.04
CA GLY A 84 25.12 -11.11 -4.23
C GLY A 84 23.96 -11.82 -3.56
N GLU A 85 23.79 -11.56 -2.30
CA GLU A 85 22.57 -11.48 -1.53
C GLU A 85 23.01 -10.74 -0.26
N ALA A 86 22.62 -9.47 -0.13
CA ALA A 86 22.75 -8.74 1.11
C ALA A 86 22.16 -9.64 2.20
N GLN A 87 22.98 -10.10 3.17
CA GLN A 87 22.50 -10.94 4.25
C GLN A 87 21.52 -10.09 5.07
N ARG A 88 20.23 -10.32 4.83
CA ARG A 88 19.16 -9.65 5.55
C ARG A 88 19.12 -10.14 6.98
N PHE A 89 18.61 -9.31 7.88
CA PHE A 89 18.30 -9.75 9.23
C PHE A 89 17.18 -10.81 9.17
N GLY A 90 17.34 -11.88 9.93
CA GLY A 90 16.35 -12.96 9.97
C GLY A 90 15.06 -12.57 10.70
N SER A 91 15.15 -11.61 11.63
CA SER A 91 14.00 -11.06 12.36
C SER A 91 14.22 -9.59 12.73
N PHE A 92 13.10 -8.90 13.04
CA PHE A 92 13.15 -7.52 13.54
C PHE A 92 13.90 -7.42 14.87
N GLY A 93 13.75 -8.42 15.75
CA GLY A 93 14.47 -8.49 17.01
C GLY A 93 16.00 -8.62 16.83
N GLU A 94 16.46 -9.37 15.80
CA GLU A 94 17.88 -9.45 15.46
C GLU A 94 18.42 -8.08 15.05
N GLN A 95 17.66 -7.34 14.25
CA GLN A 95 17.99 -5.98 13.82
C GLN A 95 18.03 -5.02 15.01
N LEU A 96 17.05 -5.09 15.93
CA LEU A 96 17.04 -4.28 17.16
C LEU A 96 18.27 -4.54 18.02
N ARG A 97 18.67 -5.81 18.18
CA ARG A 97 19.89 -6.18 18.91
C ARG A 97 21.15 -5.62 18.23
N ALA A 98 21.25 -5.67 16.90
CA ALA A 98 22.36 -5.09 16.18
C ALA A 98 22.46 -3.57 16.38
N VAL A 99 21.32 -2.87 16.43
CA VAL A 99 21.24 -1.44 16.75
C VAL A 99 21.69 -1.17 18.19
N ALA A 100 21.24 -1.98 19.15
CA ALA A 100 21.66 -1.85 20.55
C ALA A 100 23.18 -2.06 20.73
N VAL A 101 23.77 -3.08 20.08
CA VAL A 101 25.23 -3.31 20.11
C VAL A 101 25.98 -2.12 19.49
N ALA A 102 25.48 -1.55 18.40
CA ALA A 102 26.06 -0.35 17.80
C ALA A 102 25.97 0.86 18.75
N ALA A 103 24.88 0.98 19.51
CA ALA A 103 24.67 2.02 20.52
C ALA A 103 25.66 1.91 21.67
N VAL A 104 25.72 0.75 22.35
CA VAL A 104 26.59 0.49 23.50
C VAL A 104 28.06 0.62 23.11
N SER A 105 28.45 0.28 21.88
CA SER A 105 29.83 0.40 21.39
C SER A 105 30.20 1.80 20.88
N GLU A 106 29.34 2.80 21.03
CA GLU A 106 29.53 4.17 20.47
C GLU A 106 29.92 4.16 18.98
N GLY A 107 29.30 3.24 18.22
CA GLY A 107 29.53 3.10 16.77
C GLY A 107 30.85 2.36 16.42
N ARG A 108 31.58 1.79 17.39
CA ARG A 108 32.81 1.02 17.13
C ARG A 108 32.53 -0.38 16.58
N GLN A 109 31.38 -0.96 16.93
CA GLN A 109 30.92 -2.26 16.46
C GLN A 109 29.56 -2.11 15.82
N VAL A 110 29.52 -1.70 14.55
CA VAL A 110 28.30 -1.60 13.76
C VAL A 110 28.18 -2.84 12.88
N ASP A 111 27.07 -3.54 12.95
CA ASP A 111 26.79 -4.66 12.04
C ASP A 111 26.73 -4.13 10.61
N ARG A 112 27.46 -4.78 9.70
CA ARG A 112 27.57 -4.39 8.30
C ARG A 112 26.20 -4.31 7.62
N ARG A 113 25.26 -5.15 8.00
CA ARG A 113 23.89 -5.19 7.49
C ARG A 113 23.11 -3.91 7.79
N LEU A 114 23.42 -3.19 8.87
CA LEU A 114 22.84 -1.88 9.18
C LEU A 114 23.35 -0.74 8.27
N ILE A 115 24.52 -0.92 7.64
CA ILE A 115 25.16 0.08 6.79
C ILE A 115 24.74 -0.12 5.32
N GLU A 116 24.52 -1.35 4.87
CA GLU A 116 24.27 -1.70 3.46
C GLU A 116 22.87 -1.34 2.96
N GLU A 117 21.88 -1.15 3.82
CA GLU A 117 20.52 -0.76 3.44
C GLU A 117 20.32 0.74 3.12
N ARG A 118 21.41 1.50 2.97
CA ARG A 118 21.34 2.93 2.67
C ARG A 118 21.19 3.20 1.20
N ALA A 119 20.02 3.68 0.77
CA ALA A 119 19.90 4.43 -0.45
C ALA A 119 20.45 5.86 -0.24
N PRO A 120 21.35 6.37 -1.12
CA PRO A 120 21.88 7.71 -0.99
C PRO A 120 20.81 8.74 -1.37
N SER A 121 20.24 9.43 -0.41
CA SER A 121 19.47 10.65 -0.66
C SER A 121 19.78 11.67 0.42
N GLY A 122 20.50 12.66 -0.02
CA GLY A 122 20.80 13.98 0.53
C GLY A 122 20.40 14.35 1.95
N ALA A 123 21.42 14.81 2.70
CA ALA A 123 21.40 15.62 3.90
C ALA A 123 20.80 15.03 5.20
N SER A 124 21.67 14.68 6.11
CA SER A 124 21.63 14.65 7.58
C SER A 124 20.96 13.49 8.32
N GLU A 125 20.08 12.68 7.78
CA GLU A 125 19.54 11.51 8.51
C GLU A 125 20.34 10.21 8.30
N GLY A 126 21.41 10.28 7.59
CA GLY A 126 22.11 9.12 7.09
C GLY A 126 23.54 8.93 7.58
N VAL A 127 24.02 9.60 8.63
CA VAL A 127 25.37 9.40 9.14
C VAL A 127 25.32 8.38 10.30
N PRO A 128 26.00 7.21 10.19
CA PRO A 128 26.06 6.23 11.29
C PRO A 128 26.68 6.82 12.57
N SER A 129 27.55 7.83 12.43
CA SER A 129 28.12 8.58 13.56
C SER A 129 27.06 9.32 14.39
N ASP A 130 25.87 9.61 13.81
CA ASP A 130 24.80 10.31 14.50
C ASP A 130 23.75 9.34 15.07
N GLY A 131 24.02 8.03 15.05
CA GLY A 131 23.19 6.98 15.69
C GLY A 131 21.83 6.74 15.02
N GLY A 132 21.66 7.18 13.76
CA GLY A 132 20.44 6.91 12.99
C GLY A 132 20.56 5.65 12.14
N PHE A 133 19.74 4.64 12.40
CA PHE A 133 19.65 3.41 11.61
C PHE A 133 18.25 3.24 11.04
N LEU A 134 18.17 2.73 9.79
CA LEU A 134 16.89 2.35 9.18
C LEU A 134 16.53 0.92 9.57
N VAL A 135 15.29 0.67 9.91
CA VAL A 135 14.77 -0.68 10.11
C VAL A 135 14.54 -1.33 8.73
N GLN A 136 14.79 -2.61 8.63
CA GLN A 136 14.69 -3.35 7.36
C GLN A 136 13.29 -3.23 6.76
N THR A 137 13.21 -3.01 5.44
CA THR A 137 11.97 -2.75 4.70
C THR A 137 10.95 -3.89 4.77
N ASP A 138 11.40 -5.14 4.91
CA ASP A 138 10.52 -6.30 4.99
C ASP A 138 9.66 -6.28 6.27
N PHE A 139 10.23 -5.88 7.42
CA PHE A 139 9.50 -5.73 8.68
C PHE A 139 8.51 -4.56 8.64
N ALA A 140 8.91 -3.45 8.04
CA ALA A 140 8.03 -2.31 7.83
C ALA A 140 6.81 -2.66 6.93
N THR A 141 7.04 -3.48 5.91
CA THR A 141 5.97 -3.96 5.02
C THR A 141 5.01 -4.90 5.74
N GLU A 142 5.54 -5.80 6.59
CA GLU A 142 4.69 -6.70 7.38
C GLU A 142 3.87 -5.93 8.41
N LEU A 143 4.45 -4.97 9.11
CA LEU A 143 3.74 -4.09 10.05
C LEU A 143 2.60 -3.34 9.34
N LEU A 144 2.85 -2.77 8.18
CA LEU A 144 1.83 -2.10 7.38
C LEU A 144 0.70 -3.06 6.98
N ARG A 145 1.05 -4.27 6.52
CA ARG A 145 0.06 -5.30 6.16
C ARG A 145 -0.82 -5.69 7.35
N ARG A 146 -0.23 -5.88 8.52
CA ARG A 146 -0.96 -6.18 9.77
C ARG A 146 -1.86 -5.03 10.18
N SER A 147 -1.39 -3.79 10.13
CA SER A 147 -2.19 -2.59 10.45
C SER A 147 -3.46 -2.49 9.60
N TYR A 148 -3.37 -2.74 8.30
CA TYR A 148 -4.55 -2.80 7.44
C TYR A 148 -5.42 -4.03 7.66
N ALA A 149 -4.86 -5.14 8.12
CA ALA A 149 -5.64 -6.32 8.45
C ALA A 149 -6.40 -6.16 9.78
N THR A 150 -5.82 -5.44 10.74
CA THR A 150 -6.44 -5.13 12.04
C THR A 150 -7.56 -4.10 11.87
N GLY A 151 -7.40 -3.12 10.96
CA GLY A 151 -8.43 -2.12 10.68
C GLY A 151 -9.69 -2.75 10.08
N GLN A 152 -10.84 -2.50 10.69
CA GLN A 152 -12.13 -3.06 10.26
C GLN A 152 -12.81 -2.23 9.17
N VAL A 153 -12.52 -0.94 9.11
CA VAL A 153 -13.06 0.02 8.14
C VAL A 153 -12.14 0.15 6.94
N ILE A 154 -10.87 0.48 7.20
CA ILE A 154 -9.90 0.77 6.13
C ILE A 154 -9.54 -0.47 5.30
N SER A 155 -9.63 -1.68 5.86
CA SER A 155 -9.42 -2.95 5.15
C SER A 155 -10.39 -3.13 3.96
N ARG A 156 -11.57 -2.52 4.03
CA ARG A 156 -12.63 -2.57 3.01
C ARG A 156 -12.53 -1.44 2.00
N ALA A 157 -11.67 -0.45 2.23
CA ALA A 157 -11.47 0.69 1.35
C ALA A 157 -10.65 0.33 0.10
N ARG A 158 -10.85 1.08 -0.97
CA ARG A 158 -10.05 0.94 -2.19
C ARG A 158 -8.69 1.60 -2.00
N ARG A 159 -7.64 0.81 -1.88
CA ARG A 159 -6.26 1.29 -1.71
C ARG A 159 -5.57 1.48 -3.05
N ILE A 160 -4.85 2.58 -3.20
CA ILE A 160 -4.06 2.91 -4.39
C ILE A 160 -2.64 3.26 -3.94
N PRO A 161 -1.65 2.42 -4.25
CA PRO A 161 -0.26 2.73 -3.95
C PRO A 161 0.24 3.85 -4.87
N ILE A 162 0.96 4.82 -4.30
CA ILE A 162 1.58 5.93 -5.02
C ILE A 162 3.08 5.71 -5.15
N SER A 163 3.66 6.14 -6.28
CA SER A 163 5.10 6.12 -6.49
C SER A 163 5.85 6.92 -5.42
N THR A 164 7.05 6.46 -5.07
CA THR A 164 7.93 7.09 -4.08
C THR A 164 8.35 8.52 -4.45
N ALA A 165 8.28 8.89 -5.72
CA ALA A 165 8.63 10.23 -6.21
C ALA A 165 7.51 11.27 -6.02
N SER A 166 6.24 10.86 -5.75
CA SER A 166 5.10 11.76 -5.68
C SER A 166 4.53 11.86 -4.26
N ASN A 167 4.01 13.03 -3.86
CA ASN A 167 3.34 13.25 -2.58
C ASN A 167 1.83 13.48 -2.73
N SER A 168 1.32 13.45 -3.95
CA SER A 168 -0.10 13.61 -4.24
C SER A 168 -0.53 12.67 -5.36
N LEU A 169 -1.80 12.32 -5.34
CA LEU A 169 -2.45 11.54 -6.38
C LEU A 169 -3.68 12.29 -6.89
N LYS A 170 -3.77 12.44 -8.21
CA LYS A 170 -4.94 13.04 -8.87
C LYS A 170 -5.68 11.95 -9.65
N ILE A 171 -6.94 11.76 -9.31
CA ILE A 171 -7.81 10.79 -9.94
C ILE A 171 -8.97 11.52 -10.62
N ASN A 172 -9.25 11.19 -11.86
CA ASN A 172 -10.43 11.70 -12.53
C ASN A 172 -11.66 10.88 -12.13
N GLY A 173 -12.62 11.53 -11.51
CA GLY A 173 -13.92 10.98 -11.15
C GLY A 173 -15.03 11.58 -12.00
N ILE A 174 -16.17 10.91 -12.01
CA ILE A 174 -17.38 11.42 -12.64
C ILE A 174 -18.06 12.40 -11.70
N ASN A 175 -18.46 13.57 -12.21
CA ASN A 175 -19.22 14.55 -11.44
C ASN A 175 -20.71 14.34 -11.64
N GLU A 176 -21.29 13.35 -10.98
CA GLU A 176 -22.72 13.04 -11.08
C GLU A 176 -23.44 13.46 -9.78
N THR A 177 -24.20 14.54 -9.84
CA THR A 177 -24.90 15.13 -8.69
C THR A 177 -26.40 14.88 -8.73
N SER A 178 -26.99 14.79 -9.94
CA SER A 178 -28.42 14.64 -10.12
C SER A 178 -28.74 13.83 -11.37
N ARG A 179 -29.76 12.99 -11.27
CA ARG A 179 -30.38 12.23 -12.36
C ARG A 179 -31.79 12.69 -12.68
N ALA A 180 -32.25 13.77 -12.05
CA ALA A 180 -33.64 14.25 -12.20
C ALA A 180 -34.02 14.60 -13.62
N ASN A 181 -33.05 14.99 -14.45
CA ASN A 181 -33.25 15.28 -15.89
C ASN A 181 -33.03 14.04 -16.79
N GLY A 182 -32.94 12.84 -16.23
CA GLY A 182 -32.69 11.61 -16.99
C GLY A 182 -31.21 11.39 -17.38
N SER A 183 -30.32 12.32 -17.06
CA SER A 183 -28.90 12.19 -17.42
C SER A 183 -28.16 11.16 -16.56
N ARG A 184 -27.05 10.65 -17.13
CA ARG A 184 -26.04 9.79 -16.44
C ARG A 184 -24.66 10.38 -16.67
N TRP A 185 -23.67 9.91 -15.95
CA TRP A 185 -22.27 10.34 -16.10
C TRP A 185 -22.06 11.86 -16.02
N GLY A 186 -22.86 12.51 -15.17
CA GLY A 186 -22.76 13.96 -14.96
C GLY A 186 -23.41 14.81 -16.06
N GLY A 187 -24.10 14.21 -17.04
CA GLY A 187 -24.79 14.98 -18.07
C GLY A 187 -25.07 14.27 -19.37
N VAL A 188 -24.66 13.01 -19.53
CA VAL A 188 -24.95 12.25 -20.74
C VAL A 188 -26.42 11.86 -20.76
N GLN A 189 -27.14 12.19 -21.87
CA GLN A 189 -28.53 11.87 -22.10
C GLN A 189 -28.71 11.11 -23.43
N SER A 190 -29.66 10.21 -23.46
CA SER A 190 -30.13 9.53 -24.67
C SER A 190 -31.61 9.75 -24.84
N TYR A 191 -32.05 9.84 -26.10
CA TYR A 191 -33.41 10.15 -26.45
C TYR A 191 -33.98 9.06 -27.38
N TRP A 192 -35.24 8.73 -27.19
CA TRP A 192 -36.03 8.03 -28.20
C TRP A 192 -36.53 9.10 -29.15
N SER A 193 -36.01 9.16 -30.38
CA SER A 193 -36.42 10.16 -31.35
C SER A 193 -37.13 9.50 -32.52
N ALA A 194 -38.13 10.20 -33.06
CA ALA A 194 -38.80 9.83 -34.31
C ALA A 194 -37.92 10.23 -35.51
N GLU A 195 -38.31 9.81 -36.70
CA GLU A 195 -37.64 10.21 -37.94
C GLU A 195 -37.67 11.74 -38.10
N ALA A 196 -36.50 12.33 -38.39
CA ALA A 196 -36.28 13.78 -38.51
C ALA A 196 -36.44 14.61 -37.21
N ASP A 197 -36.47 13.99 -36.04
CA ASP A 197 -36.50 14.72 -34.78
C ASP A 197 -35.06 15.17 -34.34
N THR A 198 -34.99 16.29 -33.63
CA THR A 198 -33.71 16.88 -33.20
C THR A 198 -33.33 16.41 -31.81
N ALA A 199 -32.20 15.70 -31.67
CA ALA A 199 -31.63 15.32 -30.38
C ALA A 199 -30.63 16.39 -29.90
N THR A 200 -30.69 16.73 -28.61
CA THR A 200 -29.73 17.65 -27.99
C THR A 200 -28.41 16.93 -27.65
N ALA A 201 -27.30 17.46 -28.15
CA ALA A 201 -25.98 16.91 -27.84
C ALA A 201 -25.67 17.03 -26.33
N SER A 202 -25.18 15.96 -25.77
CA SER A 202 -24.85 15.86 -24.36
C SER A 202 -23.38 15.42 -24.13
N ARG A 203 -22.80 15.78 -23.01
CA ARG A 203 -21.41 15.44 -22.69
C ARG A 203 -21.25 15.05 -21.21
N PRO A 204 -20.35 14.10 -20.88
CA PRO A 204 -20.04 13.78 -19.50
C PRO A 204 -19.33 14.94 -18.80
N LYS A 205 -19.59 15.08 -17.49
CA LYS A 205 -18.84 15.99 -16.61
C LYS A 205 -17.90 15.19 -15.73
N PHE A 206 -16.64 15.60 -15.75
CA PHE A 206 -15.60 15.01 -14.92
C PHE A 206 -15.22 15.98 -13.80
N ARG A 207 -14.70 15.43 -12.70
CA ARG A 207 -14.05 16.15 -11.63
C ARG A 207 -12.71 15.52 -11.30
N GLN A 208 -11.79 16.28 -10.77
CA GLN A 208 -10.54 15.80 -10.25
C GLN A 208 -10.68 15.55 -8.74
N ILE A 209 -10.30 14.36 -8.29
CA ILE A 209 -10.13 14.00 -6.89
C ILE A 209 -8.65 14.13 -6.61
N GLU A 210 -8.27 14.96 -5.65
CA GLU A 210 -6.90 15.17 -5.25
C GLU A 210 -6.68 14.62 -3.84
N LEU A 211 -5.70 13.74 -3.68
CA LEU A 211 -5.26 13.14 -2.43
C LEU A 211 -3.86 13.66 -2.13
N ASN A 212 -3.70 14.37 -1.02
CA ASN A 212 -2.44 14.92 -0.55
C ASN A 212 -1.98 14.17 0.69
N LEU A 213 -0.90 13.41 0.58
CA LEU A 213 -0.46 12.50 1.62
C LEU A 213 -0.09 13.21 2.92
N ASN A 214 -0.75 12.83 3.98
CA ASN A 214 -0.49 13.24 5.34
C ASN A 214 0.44 12.25 6.04
N LYS A 215 1.14 12.70 7.08
CA LYS A 215 2.15 11.92 7.79
C LYS A 215 1.56 11.39 9.10
N LEU A 216 1.43 10.07 9.23
CA LEU A 216 1.15 9.39 10.49
C LEU A 216 2.48 8.95 11.12
N LEU A 217 2.70 9.27 12.39
CA LEU A 217 3.93 9.00 13.13
C LEU A 217 3.64 8.18 14.38
N GLY A 218 4.46 7.17 14.61
CA GLY A 218 4.54 6.44 15.87
C GLY A 218 5.96 6.44 16.40
N PHE A 219 6.12 6.58 17.72
CA PHE A 219 7.40 6.48 18.41
C PHE A 219 7.35 5.36 19.44
N PHE A 220 8.43 4.62 19.52
CA PHE A 220 8.65 3.58 20.52
C PHE A 220 9.97 3.81 21.20
N TYR A 221 9.97 3.81 22.54
CA TYR A 221 11.19 3.89 23.36
C TYR A 221 11.44 2.53 23.99
N ALA A 222 12.66 2.06 23.94
CA ALA A 222 13.09 0.83 24.58
C ALA A 222 14.37 1.08 25.37
N THR A 223 14.46 0.58 26.60
CA THR A 223 15.68 0.60 27.38
C THR A 223 16.66 -0.44 26.85
N ASP A 224 17.95 -0.23 27.05
CA ASP A 224 18.98 -1.16 26.58
C ASP A 224 18.86 -2.55 27.23
N GLU A 225 18.33 -2.64 28.45
CA GLU A 225 18.02 -3.92 29.09
C GLU A 225 16.90 -4.68 28.37
N LEU A 226 15.84 -3.95 27.94
CA LEU A 226 14.73 -4.53 27.18
C LEU A 226 15.17 -4.97 25.78
N LEU A 227 16.10 -4.24 25.16
CA LEU A 227 16.70 -4.61 23.88
C LEU A 227 17.53 -5.89 23.95
N ALA A 228 18.01 -6.28 25.13
CA ALA A 228 18.70 -7.55 25.35
C ALA A 228 17.75 -8.77 25.14
N ASP A 229 16.45 -8.61 25.41
CA ASP A 229 15.40 -9.61 25.10
C ASP A 229 14.65 -9.25 23.79
N ALA A 230 15.41 -9.27 22.70
CA ALA A 230 14.94 -8.81 21.40
C ALA A 230 13.70 -9.57 20.86
N ALA A 231 13.52 -10.84 21.23
CA ALA A 231 12.40 -11.64 20.70
C ALA A 231 11.04 -11.19 21.28
N ALA A 232 10.99 -10.96 22.60
CA ALA A 232 9.78 -10.47 23.26
C ALA A 232 9.44 -9.04 22.81
N LEU A 233 10.44 -8.19 22.65
CA LEU A 233 10.27 -6.82 22.18
C LEU A 233 9.74 -6.75 20.75
N GLU A 234 10.22 -7.62 19.87
CA GLU A 234 9.75 -7.72 18.49
C GLU A 234 8.25 -8.00 18.42
N GLU A 235 7.81 -9.04 19.13
CA GLU A 235 6.40 -9.47 19.10
C GLU A 235 5.46 -8.39 19.66
N ILE A 236 5.80 -7.84 20.82
CA ILE A 236 5.01 -6.78 21.47
C ILE A 236 4.98 -5.51 20.63
N GLY A 237 6.14 -5.08 20.11
CA GLY A 237 6.24 -3.87 19.30
C GLY A 237 5.45 -3.98 18.00
N MET A 238 5.59 -5.08 17.26
CA MET A 238 4.86 -5.30 16.01
C MET A 238 3.35 -5.39 16.23
N MET A 239 2.91 -6.02 17.32
CA MET A 239 1.48 -6.11 17.65
C MET A 239 0.91 -4.76 18.05
N ALA A 240 1.53 -4.06 19.01
CA ALA A 240 1.05 -2.79 19.51
C ALA A 240 0.96 -1.69 18.42
N PHE A 241 1.99 -1.58 17.56
CA PHE A 241 1.94 -0.60 16.46
C PHE A 241 0.97 -1.00 15.35
N SER A 242 0.80 -2.30 15.10
CA SER A 242 -0.21 -2.78 14.16
C SER A 242 -1.61 -2.35 14.59
N ASP A 243 -1.94 -2.56 15.85
CA ASP A 243 -3.25 -2.24 16.39
C ASP A 243 -3.48 -0.73 16.45
N GLU A 244 -2.51 0.05 16.93
CA GLU A 244 -2.65 1.51 17.02
C GLU A 244 -2.76 2.16 15.63
N PHE A 245 -1.96 1.75 14.66
CA PHE A 245 -2.07 2.30 13.31
C PHE A 245 -3.36 1.88 12.62
N GLY A 246 -3.82 0.63 12.81
CA GLY A 246 -5.12 0.18 12.33
C GLY A 246 -6.24 1.02 12.92
N PHE A 247 -6.22 1.25 14.24
CA PHE A 247 -7.19 2.09 14.93
C PHE A 247 -7.20 3.54 14.41
N LYS A 248 -6.03 4.16 14.26
CA LYS A 248 -5.91 5.55 13.76
C LYS A 248 -6.34 5.68 12.30
N LEU A 249 -6.07 4.68 11.46
CA LEU A 249 -6.53 4.69 10.08
C LEU A 249 -8.05 4.56 9.98
N ASP A 250 -8.66 3.71 10.81
CA ASP A 250 -10.10 3.56 10.89
C ASP A 250 -10.77 4.83 11.42
N ASP A 251 -10.22 5.45 12.47
CA ASP A 251 -10.72 6.72 13.00
C ASP A 251 -10.65 7.84 11.96
N ALA A 252 -9.54 7.94 11.24
CA ALA A 252 -9.41 8.91 10.15
C ALA A 252 -10.40 8.64 9.01
N ALA A 253 -10.65 7.38 8.64
CA ALA A 253 -11.60 7.02 7.59
C ALA A 253 -13.06 7.31 8.01
N VAL A 254 -13.39 7.23 9.30
CA VAL A 254 -14.73 7.51 9.83
C VAL A 254 -14.92 8.99 10.12
N ARG A 255 -14.01 9.63 10.87
CA ARG A 255 -14.17 10.97 11.47
C ARG A 255 -13.18 12.02 11.02
N GLY A 256 -12.16 11.67 10.22
CA GLY A 256 -11.11 12.60 9.84
C GLY A 256 -11.65 13.90 9.25
N PRO A 257 -11.13 15.08 9.63
CA PRO A 257 -11.58 16.37 9.13
C PRO A 257 -11.12 16.71 7.71
N GLY A 258 -10.21 15.93 7.11
CA GLY A 258 -9.65 16.20 5.78
C GLY A 258 -8.57 17.30 5.76
N ALA A 259 -8.19 17.82 6.91
CA ALA A 259 -7.11 18.79 7.05
C ALA A 259 -5.99 18.21 7.90
N GLY A 260 -4.88 17.81 7.28
CA GLY A 260 -3.77 17.14 7.95
C GLY A 260 -4.02 15.66 8.27
N THR A 261 -5.21 15.15 7.97
CA THR A 261 -5.65 13.75 8.09
C THR A 261 -6.57 13.42 6.93
N PRO A 262 -6.79 12.13 6.60
CA PRO A 262 -7.80 11.72 5.63
C PRO A 262 -9.17 12.33 5.89
N LEU A 263 -9.97 12.54 4.83
CA LEU A 263 -11.35 13.00 4.97
C LEU A 263 -12.25 11.80 5.31
N GLY A 264 -12.78 11.79 6.52
CA GLY A 264 -13.69 10.77 7.00
C GLY A 264 -15.08 10.83 6.37
N ILE A 265 -15.77 9.69 6.36
CA ILE A 265 -17.12 9.58 5.79
C ILE A 265 -18.14 10.48 6.48
N LEU A 266 -18.01 10.70 7.80
CA LEU A 266 -18.92 11.56 8.59
C LEU A 266 -18.78 13.04 8.26
N ASN A 267 -17.60 13.47 7.81
CA ASN A 267 -17.31 14.87 7.44
C ASN A 267 -17.41 15.10 5.91
N SER A 268 -17.76 14.06 5.16
CA SER A 268 -17.86 14.15 3.72
C SER A 268 -19.14 14.86 3.28
N PRO A 269 -19.07 15.72 2.24
CA PRO A 269 -20.26 16.36 1.66
C PRO A 269 -21.25 15.37 1.02
N CYS A 270 -20.84 14.12 0.74
CA CYS A 270 -21.72 13.09 0.21
C CYS A 270 -22.46 12.30 1.30
N LEU A 271 -22.18 12.55 2.59
CA LEU A 271 -22.92 11.91 3.67
C LEU A 271 -24.40 12.27 3.60
N VAL A 272 -25.25 11.27 3.71
CA VAL A 272 -26.70 11.45 3.91
C VAL A 272 -27.03 11.14 5.35
N THR A 273 -27.62 12.11 6.06
CA THR A 273 -28.13 11.91 7.40
C THR A 273 -29.63 11.70 7.39
N VAL A 274 -30.10 10.70 8.15
CA VAL A 274 -31.52 10.39 8.34
C VAL A 274 -31.96 10.99 9.66
N SER A 275 -32.99 11.83 9.64
CA SER A 275 -33.54 12.47 10.84
C SER A 275 -34.28 11.46 11.73
N LYS A 276 -34.41 11.76 13.03
CA LYS A 276 -35.24 11.02 13.97
C LYS A 276 -36.72 11.04 13.57
N GLU A 277 -37.49 10.06 14.02
CA GLU A 277 -38.92 10.03 13.81
C GLU A 277 -39.63 11.07 14.70
N SER A 278 -40.85 11.46 14.29
CA SER A 278 -41.67 12.33 15.11
C SER A 278 -42.08 11.61 16.39
N GLY A 279 -41.80 12.20 17.55
CA GLY A 279 -42.08 11.60 18.85
C GLY A 279 -41.07 10.53 19.33
N GLN A 280 -39.99 10.31 18.54
CA GLN A 280 -38.90 9.41 18.96
C GLN A 280 -38.15 9.99 20.17
N ALA A 281 -38.00 9.17 21.22
CA ALA A 281 -37.22 9.56 22.41
C ALA A 281 -35.78 9.88 22.09
N ALA A 282 -35.15 10.75 22.87
CA ALA A 282 -33.73 11.06 22.74
C ALA A 282 -32.88 9.80 22.93
N ALA A 283 -31.73 9.76 22.26
CA ALA A 283 -30.78 8.66 22.34
C ALA A 283 -31.37 7.26 22.11
N THR A 284 -32.35 7.14 21.20
CA THR A 284 -32.97 5.86 20.84
C THR A 284 -32.81 5.57 19.35
N ILE A 285 -32.86 4.29 18.97
CA ILE A 285 -32.94 3.82 17.60
C ILE A 285 -34.23 3.02 17.45
N VAL A 286 -35.02 3.33 16.43
CA VAL A 286 -36.23 2.64 16.06
C VAL A 286 -36.11 2.00 14.69
N TYR A 287 -36.95 1.00 14.42
CA TYR A 287 -36.92 0.24 13.16
C TYR A 287 -37.03 1.14 11.91
N GLU A 288 -37.89 2.14 11.98
CA GLU A 288 -38.13 3.10 10.89
C GLU A 288 -36.89 3.85 10.51
N ASN A 289 -35.99 4.16 11.48
CA ASN A 289 -34.71 4.80 11.18
C ASN A 289 -33.86 3.90 10.29
N LEU A 290 -33.77 2.60 10.61
CA LEU A 290 -32.99 1.63 9.82
C LEU A 290 -33.56 1.44 8.41
N VAL A 291 -34.87 1.36 8.28
CA VAL A 291 -35.55 1.27 6.98
C VAL A 291 -35.27 2.50 6.13
N LYS A 292 -35.34 3.70 6.72
CA LYS A 292 -35.03 4.95 6.01
C LYS A 292 -33.56 5.05 5.64
N MET A 293 -32.64 4.63 6.49
CA MET A 293 -31.21 4.56 6.16
C MET A 293 -30.97 3.61 4.98
N TRP A 294 -31.57 2.44 4.99
CA TRP A 294 -31.50 1.48 3.90
C TRP A 294 -32.04 2.04 2.59
N ALA A 295 -33.18 2.75 2.66
CA ALA A 295 -33.80 3.38 1.49
C ALA A 295 -32.93 4.49 0.87
N ARG A 296 -32.14 5.22 1.71
CA ARG A 296 -31.23 6.29 1.28
C ARG A 296 -29.87 5.76 0.78
N CYS A 297 -29.56 4.49 1.04
CA CYS A 297 -28.36 3.86 0.51
C CYS A 297 -28.49 3.66 -1.01
N TRP A 298 -27.46 4.10 -1.75
CA TRP A 298 -27.42 3.93 -3.21
C TRP A 298 -27.52 2.44 -3.61
N GLY A 299 -28.43 2.12 -4.54
CA GLY A 299 -28.78 0.74 -4.87
C GLY A 299 -27.60 -0.20 -5.15
N PRO A 300 -26.66 0.16 -6.05
CA PRO A 300 -25.47 -0.66 -6.29
C PRO A 300 -24.57 -0.85 -5.06
N SER A 301 -24.46 0.14 -4.19
CA SER A 301 -23.65 0.07 -2.96
C SER A 301 -24.23 -0.88 -1.91
N ARG A 302 -25.54 -1.19 -1.97
CA ARG A 302 -26.19 -2.12 -1.01
C ARG A 302 -25.55 -3.51 -0.98
N GLN A 303 -24.92 -3.94 -2.07
CA GLN A 303 -24.27 -5.26 -2.16
C GLN A 303 -22.98 -5.33 -1.30
N ASN A 304 -22.26 -4.22 -1.14
CA ASN A 304 -21.00 -4.15 -0.42
C ASN A 304 -21.12 -3.37 0.89
N ALA A 305 -22.28 -2.79 1.17
CA ALA A 305 -22.51 -2.00 2.36
C ALA A 305 -22.36 -2.82 3.66
N VAL A 306 -21.86 -2.17 4.70
CA VAL A 306 -21.66 -2.70 6.03
C VAL A 306 -22.28 -1.73 7.02
N TRP A 307 -22.93 -2.26 8.05
CA TRP A 307 -23.39 -1.48 9.19
C TRP A 307 -22.27 -1.37 10.21
N PHE A 308 -21.73 -0.18 10.40
CA PHE A 308 -20.82 0.12 11.50
C PHE A 308 -21.62 0.73 12.64
N ILE A 309 -21.44 0.21 13.83
CA ILE A 309 -22.19 0.64 15.01
C ILE A 309 -21.24 0.88 16.18
N ASN A 310 -21.67 1.78 17.09
CA ASN A 310 -21.07 1.81 18.42
C ASN A 310 -21.60 0.62 19.25
N GLN A 311 -20.77 0.03 20.08
CA GLN A 311 -21.14 -1.12 20.90
C GLN A 311 -22.34 -0.83 21.82
N ASP A 312 -22.49 0.41 22.30
CA ASP A 312 -23.61 0.85 23.13
C ASP A 312 -24.98 0.74 22.44
N ILE A 313 -24.99 0.55 21.11
CA ILE A 313 -26.22 0.39 20.32
C ILE A 313 -26.75 -1.04 20.35
N GLU A 314 -25.90 -2.03 20.55
CA GLU A 314 -26.28 -3.43 20.48
C GLU A 314 -27.50 -3.78 21.38
N PRO A 315 -27.62 -3.31 22.65
CA PRO A 315 -28.76 -3.60 23.46
C PRO A 315 -30.08 -3.11 22.83
N GLN A 316 -30.09 -1.96 22.17
CA GLN A 316 -31.28 -1.44 21.50
C GLN A 316 -31.61 -2.23 20.22
N LEU A 317 -30.65 -2.73 19.51
CA LEU A 317 -30.86 -3.59 18.33
C LEU A 317 -31.49 -4.93 18.76
N PHE A 318 -30.98 -5.55 19.85
CA PHE A 318 -31.50 -6.83 20.36
C PHE A 318 -32.92 -6.72 20.91
N THR A 319 -33.26 -5.59 21.49
CA THR A 319 -34.62 -5.34 22.05
C THR A 319 -35.59 -4.78 21.03
N MET A 320 -35.10 -4.45 19.80
CA MET A 320 -35.97 -3.90 18.76
C MET A 320 -36.94 -4.94 18.22
N GLY A 321 -38.22 -4.66 18.36
CA GLY A 321 -39.30 -5.51 17.87
C GLY A 321 -40.20 -4.80 16.86
N LEU A 322 -40.67 -5.52 15.88
CA LEU A 322 -41.78 -5.10 15.02
C LEU A 322 -43.08 -5.40 15.76
N ILE A 323 -43.90 -4.38 15.91
CA ILE A 323 -45.25 -4.58 16.49
C ILE A 323 -46.11 -5.31 15.43
N VAL A 324 -46.21 -6.63 15.58
CA VAL A 324 -47.10 -7.48 14.78
C VAL A 324 -48.13 -8.09 15.69
N GLY A 325 -49.37 -7.59 15.69
CA GLY A 325 -50.41 -7.99 16.61
C GLY A 325 -50.04 -7.64 18.05
N THR A 326 -50.31 -8.56 19.01
CA THR A 326 -50.01 -8.36 20.43
C THR A 326 -48.65 -8.90 20.86
N GLY A 327 -47.89 -9.56 19.98
CA GLY A 327 -46.72 -10.34 20.34
C GLY A 327 -45.33 -9.81 19.89
N GLY A 328 -45.27 -8.84 19.03
CA GLY A 328 -43.96 -8.30 18.49
C GLY A 328 -43.04 -9.38 17.89
N ALA A 329 -42.45 -9.10 16.72
CA ALA A 329 -41.42 -9.95 16.14
C ALA A 329 -40.05 -9.25 16.26
N PRO A 330 -38.96 -9.91 16.70
CA PRO A 330 -37.65 -9.30 16.79
C PRO A 330 -37.14 -8.93 15.37
N VAL A 331 -36.62 -7.73 15.25
CA VAL A 331 -36.07 -7.20 13.97
C VAL A 331 -34.65 -7.67 13.77
N TYR A 332 -33.86 -7.71 14.81
CA TYR A 332 -32.48 -8.13 14.79
C TYR A 332 -32.30 -9.31 15.75
N LEU A 333 -31.94 -10.45 15.20
CA LEU A 333 -31.59 -11.64 15.97
C LEU A 333 -30.33 -12.24 15.33
N PRO A 334 -29.28 -12.50 16.13
CA PRO A 334 -28.11 -13.20 15.59
C PRO A 334 -28.52 -14.58 15.06
N PRO A 335 -27.88 -15.09 13.99
CA PRO A 335 -28.18 -16.42 13.46
C PRO A 335 -28.02 -17.48 14.55
N GLY A 336 -29.10 -18.25 14.83
CA GLY A 336 -29.13 -19.25 15.90
C GLY A 336 -29.43 -18.73 17.28
N GLY A 337 -29.90 -17.51 17.43
CA GLY A 337 -30.29 -16.89 18.70
C GLY A 337 -29.10 -16.45 19.57
N LEU A 338 -29.32 -16.28 20.87
CA LEU A 338 -28.30 -15.77 21.81
C LEU A 338 -27.11 -16.72 22.04
N SER A 339 -27.18 -17.96 21.56
CA SER A 339 -26.11 -18.97 21.72
C SER A 339 -25.21 -19.14 20.49
N ALA A 340 -25.47 -18.41 19.41
CA ALA A 340 -24.69 -18.49 18.17
C ALA A 340 -23.77 -17.27 17.99
N SER A 341 -23.18 -17.11 16.78
CA SER A 341 -22.27 -16.02 16.44
C SER A 341 -22.81 -14.66 16.91
N PRO A 342 -22.01 -13.82 17.61
CA PRO A 342 -22.45 -12.55 18.16
C PRO A 342 -22.83 -11.51 17.10
N TYR A 343 -22.36 -11.66 15.86
CA TYR A 343 -22.60 -10.69 14.81
C TYR A 343 -23.75 -11.12 13.90
N GLY A 344 -24.81 -10.35 13.92
CA GLY A 344 -25.96 -10.53 13.06
C GLY A 344 -25.88 -9.76 11.75
N THR A 345 -26.93 -9.87 10.96
CA THR A 345 -27.10 -9.10 9.74
C THR A 345 -28.35 -8.24 9.81
N LEU A 346 -28.23 -6.99 9.34
CA LEU A 346 -29.38 -6.10 9.09
C LEU A 346 -29.57 -5.96 7.59
N PHE A 347 -30.79 -6.27 7.10
CA PHE A 347 -31.12 -6.31 5.67
C PHE A 347 -30.12 -7.14 4.84
N GLY A 348 -29.62 -8.26 5.42
CA GLY A 348 -28.66 -9.14 4.78
C GLY A 348 -27.23 -8.56 4.72
N ARG A 349 -26.93 -7.48 5.43
CA ARG A 349 -25.59 -6.87 5.52
C ARG A 349 -24.99 -7.07 6.90
N PRO A 350 -23.69 -7.32 7.00
CA PRO A 350 -23.03 -7.54 8.27
C PRO A 350 -23.09 -6.29 9.16
N VAL A 351 -23.24 -6.52 10.44
CA VAL A 351 -23.16 -5.50 11.48
C VAL A 351 -21.82 -5.66 12.19
N VAL A 352 -21.03 -4.61 12.24
CA VAL A 352 -19.68 -4.60 12.80
C VAL A 352 -19.60 -3.51 13.88
N PRO A 353 -19.45 -3.87 15.16
CA PRO A 353 -19.20 -2.90 16.21
C PRO A 353 -17.78 -2.35 16.08
N ILE A 354 -17.64 -1.04 16.13
CA ILE A 354 -16.37 -0.34 16.09
C ILE A 354 -16.36 0.83 17.09
N GLU A 355 -15.23 1.06 17.74
CA GLU A 355 -15.06 2.13 18.71
C GLU A 355 -15.05 3.54 18.05
N GLN A 356 -14.76 3.62 16.76
CA GLN A 356 -14.72 4.88 16.01
C GLN A 356 -16.11 5.48 15.75
N CYS A 357 -17.19 4.69 15.94
CA CYS A 357 -18.54 5.23 15.88
C CYS A 357 -18.84 6.15 17.07
N SER A 358 -19.70 7.15 16.85
CA SER A 358 -20.12 8.10 17.88
C SER A 358 -20.90 7.43 18.99
N THR A 359 -20.98 8.07 20.15
CA THR A 359 -21.85 7.63 21.24
C THR A 359 -23.31 7.68 20.83
N LEU A 360 -24.12 6.81 21.42
CA LEU A 360 -25.54 6.68 21.17
C LEU A 360 -26.27 8.04 21.22
N GLY A 361 -27.06 8.31 20.21
CA GLY A 361 -27.83 9.57 20.09
C GLY A 361 -27.11 10.68 19.32
N THR A 362 -25.82 10.52 19.00
CA THR A 362 -25.03 11.48 18.22
C THR A 362 -24.88 11.01 16.79
N VAL A 363 -24.76 11.92 15.82
CA VAL A 363 -24.54 11.56 14.41
C VAL A 363 -23.33 10.65 14.26
N GLY A 364 -23.50 9.55 13.51
CA GLY A 364 -22.44 8.57 13.31
C GLY A 364 -22.34 7.49 14.39
N ASP A 365 -23.33 7.35 15.25
CA ASP A 365 -23.45 6.23 16.17
C ASP A 365 -23.81 4.93 15.43
N ILE A 366 -24.60 5.03 14.37
CA ILE A 366 -24.87 3.98 13.39
C ILE A 366 -24.64 4.51 11.99
N ILE A 367 -23.86 3.78 11.19
CA ILE A 367 -23.44 4.16 9.86
C ILE A 367 -23.66 2.97 8.92
N LEU A 368 -24.33 3.21 7.80
CA LEU A 368 -24.38 2.29 6.68
C LEU A 368 -23.44 2.79 5.61
N ALA A 369 -22.34 2.08 5.38
CA ALA A 369 -21.28 2.54 4.49
C ALA A 369 -20.80 1.45 3.51
N ASP A 370 -20.64 1.84 2.25
CA ASP A 370 -19.92 1.07 1.24
C ASP A 370 -18.50 1.62 1.11
N MET A 371 -17.56 0.99 1.81
CA MET A 371 -16.16 1.42 1.82
C MET A 371 -15.44 1.19 0.47
N SER A 372 -16.00 0.44 -0.47
CA SER A 372 -15.45 0.38 -1.83
C SER A 372 -15.50 1.73 -2.56
N GLN A 373 -16.37 2.64 -2.11
CA GLN A 373 -16.51 4.02 -2.60
C GLN A 373 -15.60 5.03 -1.83
N TYR A 374 -14.75 4.54 -0.94
CA TYR A 374 -13.72 5.30 -0.26
C TYR A 374 -12.35 4.95 -0.84
N VAL A 375 -11.58 5.95 -1.25
CA VAL A 375 -10.23 5.77 -1.79
C VAL A 375 -9.21 6.17 -0.73
N ALA A 376 -8.28 5.28 -0.47
CA ALA A 376 -7.10 5.53 0.35
C ALA A 376 -5.85 5.44 -0.53
N ALA A 377 -5.01 6.45 -0.45
CA ALA A 377 -3.73 6.52 -1.14
C ALA A 377 -2.59 6.35 -0.13
N GLU A 378 -1.60 5.51 -0.45
CA GLU A 378 -0.44 5.28 0.40
C GLU A 378 0.86 5.40 -0.40
N LYS A 379 1.93 5.91 0.23
CA LYS A 379 3.22 6.10 -0.41
C LYS A 379 4.26 5.14 0.14
N GLY A 380 4.76 4.25 -0.73
CA GLY A 380 6.02 3.54 -0.55
C GLY A 380 6.14 2.63 0.68
N GLY A 381 5.02 2.34 1.36
CA GLY A 381 5.04 1.57 2.60
C GLY A 381 5.44 2.40 3.84
N MET A 382 5.54 1.73 4.97
CA MET A 382 5.94 2.33 6.24
C MET A 382 7.45 2.56 6.26
N GLN A 383 7.87 3.77 6.60
CA GLN A 383 9.27 4.12 6.81
C GLN A 383 9.61 4.03 8.29
N THR A 384 10.74 3.44 8.61
CA THR A 384 11.19 3.23 9.97
C THR A 384 12.60 3.78 10.16
N ALA A 385 12.87 4.33 11.34
CA ALA A 385 14.18 4.82 11.70
C ALA A 385 14.40 4.63 13.21
N ALA A 386 15.63 4.33 13.61
CA ALA A 386 16.02 4.23 15.00
C ALA A 386 17.07 5.29 15.35
N SER A 387 17.03 5.82 16.56
CA SER A 387 18.02 6.76 17.09
C SER A 387 18.29 6.47 18.55
N ILE A 388 19.58 6.44 18.89
CA ILE A 388 20.10 6.23 20.25
C ILE A 388 20.35 7.56 20.98
N HIS A 389 20.40 8.69 20.28
CA HIS A 389 20.81 9.99 20.87
C HIS A 389 19.65 10.79 21.45
N VAL A 390 18.40 10.51 21.09
CA VAL A 390 17.24 11.33 21.49
C VAL A 390 17.01 11.31 23.00
N ARG A 391 17.30 10.17 23.65
CA ARG A 391 17.15 9.98 25.10
C ARG A 391 18.39 9.38 25.77
N PHE A 392 19.55 9.79 25.33
CA PHE A 392 20.83 9.31 25.83
C PHE A 392 20.98 9.36 27.37
N LEU A 393 20.41 10.38 28.01
CA LEU A 393 20.46 10.52 29.49
C LEU A 393 19.60 9.49 30.25
N TYR A 394 18.72 8.80 29.56
CA TYR A 394 17.79 7.82 30.14
C TYR A 394 18.10 6.39 29.74
N ASP A 395 19.20 6.17 29.00
CA ASP A 395 19.60 4.84 28.50
C ASP A 395 18.51 4.18 27.66
N GLU A 396 17.84 5.00 26.82
CA GLU A 396 16.71 4.58 25.97
C GLU A 396 16.99 4.83 24.49
N SER A 397 16.78 3.80 23.68
CA SER A 397 16.74 3.90 22.21
C SER A 397 15.34 4.26 21.70
N CYS A 398 15.26 5.14 20.72
CA CYS A 398 14.01 5.60 20.11
C CYS A 398 13.83 5.01 18.72
N PHE A 399 12.68 4.38 18.48
CA PHE A 399 12.28 3.88 17.17
C PHE A 399 11.12 4.72 16.64
N ARG A 400 11.19 5.13 15.37
CA ARG A 400 10.18 5.95 14.71
C ARG A 400 9.60 5.19 13.52
N PHE A 401 8.29 5.09 13.49
CA PHE A 401 7.52 4.56 12.37
C PHE A 401 6.77 5.70 11.69
N THR A 402 6.86 5.78 10.38
CA THR A 402 6.22 6.84 9.59
C THR A 402 5.44 6.23 8.44
N LEU A 403 4.13 6.52 8.38
CA LEU A 403 3.27 6.17 7.27
C LEU A 403 2.76 7.46 6.60
N ARG A 404 2.78 7.50 5.27
CA ARG A 404 2.18 8.58 4.50
C ARG A 404 0.94 8.08 3.81
N VAL A 405 -0.21 8.58 4.24
CA VAL A 405 -1.52 8.15 3.78
C VAL A 405 -2.45 9.35 3.64
N ASP A 406 -3.36 9.27 2.69
CA ASP A 406 -4.52 10.13 2.59
C ASP A 406 -5.71 9.34 2.08
N GLY A 407 -6.93 9.81 2.33
CA GLY A 407 -8.13 9.15 1.89
C GLY A 407 -9.32 10.08 1.87
N GLN A 408 -10.25 9.80 0.97
CA GLN A 408 -11.53 10.50 0.90
C GLN A 408 -12.58 9.69 0.15
N PRO A 409 -13.87 9.97 0.35
CA PRO A 409 -14.95 9.45 -0.46
C PRO A 409 -14.80 9.82 -1.94
N MET A 410 -15.10 8.88 -2.82
CA MET A 410 -15.10 9.12 -4.27
C MET A 410 -16.22 10.07 -4.70
N TRP A 411 -17.26 10.23 -3.90
CA TRP A 411 -18.39 11.11 -4.17
C TRP A 411 -18.19 12.46 -3.49
N ASN A 412 -18.60 13.54 -4.17
CA ASN A 412 -18.54 14.91 -3.64
C ASN A 412 -19.87 15.42 -3.12
N THR A 413 -20.97 14.80 -3.48
CA THR A 413 -22.32 15.15 -3.03
C THR A 413 -23.20 13.92 -3.01
N ALA A 414 -24.28 13.96 -2.27
CA ALA A 414 -25.36 12.97 -2.39
C ALA A 414 -26.04 13.09 -3.75
N LEU A 415 -26.44 11.96 -4.34
CA LEU A 415 -27.05 11.87 -5.66
C LEU A 415 -28.56 12.10 -5.60
N THR A 416 -29.09 13.05 -6.36
CA THR A 416 -30.54 13.18 -6.57
C THR A 416 -30.99 12.11 -7.58
N PRO A 417 -31.94 11.22 -7.23
CA PRO A 417 -32.43 10.19 -8.13
C PRO A 417 -33.25 10.75 -9.29
N ALA A 418 -33.46 9.94 -10.32
CA ALA A 418 -34.30 10.33 -11.48
C ALA A 418 -35.77 10.56 -11.08
N ASN A 419 -36.26 9.76 -10.13
CA ASN A 419 -37.62 9.88 -9.59
C ASN A 419 -37.55 9.90 -8.08
N GLY A 420 -38.27 10.84 -7.46
CA GLY A 420 -38.28 11.03 -6.00
C GLY A 420 -37.36 12.17 -5.53
N SER A 421 -37.59 12.62 -4.30
CA SER A 421 -36.88 13.75 -3.68
C SER A 421 -35.74 13.33 -2.75
N ASN A 422 -35.69 12.06 -2.34
CA ASN A 422 -34.72 11.55 -1.39
C ASN A 422 -33.37 11.32 -2.07
N THR A 423 -32.37 12.07 -1.65
CA THR A 423 -30.98 11.89 -2.12
C THR A 423 -30.39 10.55 -1.68
N LEU A 424 -29.56 9.98 -2.51
CA LEU A 424 -28.92 8.68 -2.31
C LEU A 424 -27.41 8.86 -2.12
N SER A 425 -26.82 8.04 -1.26
CA SER A 425 -25.37 8.03 -1.04
C SER A 425 -24.87 6.63 -0.74
N PRO A 426 -23.59 6.32 -1.00
CA PRO A 426 -22.95 5.14 -0.46
C PRO A 426 -22.70 5.21 1.06
N PHE A 427 -22.82 6.41 1.67
CA PHE A 427 -22.60 6.67 3.10
C PHE A 427 -23.85 7.29 3.69
N VAL A 428 -24.46 6.59 4.64
CA VAL A 428 -25.69 7.02 5.31
C VAL A 428 -25.49 6.89 6.82
N ALA A 429 -25.77 7.94 7.57
CA ALA A 429 -25.72 7.94 9.01
C ALA A 429 -27.06 8.39 9.61
N LEU A 430 -27.31 8.03 10.86
CA LEU A 430 -28.42 8.55 11.59
C LEU A 430 -28.04 9.92 12.19
N ALA A 431 -28.93 10.89 12.08
CA ALA A 431 -28.71 12.24 12.62
C ALA A 431 -28.73 12.23 14.14
N THR A 432 -28.23 13.29 14.77
CA THR A 432 -28.31 13.48 16.22
C THR A 432 -29.77 13.45 16.69
N ARG A 433 -30.02 12.73 17.78
CA ARG A 433 -31.33 12.51 18.39
C ARG A 433 -31.28 13.06 19.82
N SER A 434 -31.34 14.34 19.94
CA SER A 434 -31.48 15.07 21.20
C SER A 434 -32.93 15.21 21.60
#